data_3544f87991ef56437375109f202c943f
#
_entry.id   3544f87991ef56437375109f202c943f
#
_cell.length_a   1.000
_cell.length_b   1.000
_cell.length_c   1.000
_cell.angle_alpha   90.00
_cell.angle_beta   90.00
_cell.angle_gamma   90.00
#
_symmetry.space_group_name_H-M   'P 1'
#
loop_
_entity.id
_entity.type
_entity.pdbx_description
1 polymer ?
#
loop_
_entity_poly.entity_id
_entity_poly.type
_entity_poly.pdbx_seq_one_letter_code
_entity_poly.pdbx_strand_id
1 'polypeptide(L)'
;MPNLPILFPEQVSQSPAFWILVSFAIFGTYLGALLCVGQNILERKTALNRLLSLLFVCLGLLQGSCLFYVFGLSSSYPRIVLLHIPVLGSIGPILYGIHKIIQNSEFEKSTLGLSPKHSILPGIIWILFFLSFVLDSDTIREGIRTFSGTRSEFDLAFLAPLLVLAAYIAGLLTGSRILFKPNVLKEEWTARVLLYIILATIANHSVGAFFLIDKNPLFLLVSASMMGLSLCVSYLIGRRYPAYFQNLQEVARVTFQKYSRSLLQGMDLATLRENLLQAMEVEKLYKDEDLSLASLADELGLSSHQLSELINQEMGKNFSAFVNEYRIREACELLSKNKDTSVLDIAYEVGFRSKTSFHRAFQKEVGVPPSEYREKNS
;
A
#
# COMPACT_ATOMS: atom_id res chain seq x y z
N MET A 1 -38.92 18.97 11.62
CA MET A 1 -38.13 17.79 11.33
C MET A 1 -38.51 16.73 12.36
N PRO A 2 -38.94 15.51 11.98
CA PRO A 2 -39.25 14.47 12.95
C PRO A 2 -37.99 14.19 13.77
N ASN A 3 -38.17 13.93 15.08
CA ASN A 3 -37.12 13.70 16.06
C ASN A 3 -36.16 12.57 15.60
N LEU A 4 -35.08 12.93 14.92
CA LEU A 4 -33.99 12.02 14.69
C LEU A 4 -33.40 11.63 16.06
N PRO A 5 -33.25 10.35 16.37
CA PRO A 5 -32.68 9.91 17.64
C PRO A 5 -31.14 10.15 17.61
N ILE A 6 -30.75 11.41 17.86
CA ILE A 6 -29.33 11.80 17.94
C ILE A 6 -28.73 11.15 19.19
N LEU A 7 -27.60 10.46 19.04
CA LEU A 7 -26.90 9.77 20.14
C LEU A 7 -26.23 10.74 21.15
N PHE A 8 -26.58 12.01 21.13
CA PHE A 8 -26.00 13.05 21.98
C PHE A 8 -27.03 13.61 22.95
N PRO A 9 -26.62 14.01 24.17
CA PRO A 9 -27.44 14.79 25.06
C PRO A 9 -27.96 16.04 24.36
N GLU A 10 -29.16 16.45 24.68
CA GLU A 10 -29.85 17.59 24.05
C GLU A 10 -29.00 18.88 24.11
N GLN A 11 -28.31 19.09 25.22
CA GLN A 11 -27.40 20.25 25.40
C GLN A 11 -26.25 20.26 24.36
N VAL A 12 -25.70 19.08 23.99
CA VAL A 12 -24.63 18.98 23.00
C VAL A 12 -25.19 19.16 21.59
N SER A 13 -26.30 18.51 21.27
CA SER A 13 -26.92 18.59 19.95
C SER A 13 -27.52 19.98 19.64
N GLN A 14 -27.78 20.79 20.63
CA GLN A 14 -28.19 22.19 20.45
C GLN A 14 -27.04 23.17 20.30
N SER A 15 -25.78 22.74 20.56
CA SER A 15 -24.63 23.63 20.45
C SER A 15 -24.29 23.98 19.00
N PRO A 16 -23.91 25.25 18.70
CA PRO A 16 -23.43 25.62 17.35
C PRO A 16 -22.21 24.81 16.90
N ALA A 17 -21.33 24.48 17.85
CA ALA A 17 -20.10 23.68 17.55
C ALA A 17 -20.45 22.28 17.01
N PHE A 18 -21.48 21.63 17.56
CA PHE A 18 -21.97 20.35 17.05
C PHE A 18 -22.39 20.45 15.58
N TRP A 19 -23.18 21.44 15.22
CA TRP A 19 -23.66 21.62 13.86
C TRP A 19 -22.56 22.04 12.88
N ILE A 20 -21.54 22.76 13.34
CA ILE A 20 -20.34 23.03 12.53
C ILE A 20 -19.64 21.70 12.18
N LEU A 21 -19.41 20.82 13.15
CA LEU A 21 -18.80 19.52 12.92
C LEU A 21 -19.65 18.66 11.97
N VAL A 22 -20.96 18.58 12.19
CA VAL A 22 -21.89 17.87 11.31
C VAL A 22 -21.82 18.41 9.89
N SER A 23 -21.79 19.74 9.71
CA SER A 23 -21.72 20.37 8.41
C SER A 23 -20.43 20.00 7.67
N PHE A 24 -19.28 19.99 8.34
CA PHE A 24 -18.01 19.55 7.75
C PHE A 24 -18.04 18.06 7.37
N ALA A 25 -18.63 17.20 8.18
CA ALA A 25 -18.75 15.78 7.89
C ALA A 25 -19.69 15.52 6.70
N ILE A 26 -20.84 16.21 6.63
CA ILE A 26 -21.78 16.12 5.50
C ILE A 26 -21.08 16.63 4.22
N PHE A 27 -20.49 17.82 4.29
CA PHE A 27 -19.79 18.40 3.15
C PHE A 27 -18.67 17.50 2.64
N GLY A 28 -17.86 16.93 3.55
CA GLY A 28 -16.79 16.00 3.20
C GLY A 28 -17.30 14.73 2.51
N THR A 29 -18.47 14.20 2.92
CA THR A 29 -19.11 13.06 2.26
C THR A 29 -19.41 13.36 0.79
N TYR A 30 -20.05 14.51 0.51
CA TYR A 30 -20.34 14.94 -0.85
C TYR A 30 -19.09 15.31 -1.64
N LEU A 31 -18.11 15.95 -1.01
CA LEU A 31 -16.86 16.29 -1.64
C LEU A 31 -16.08 15.03 -2.07
N GLY A 32 -16.07 13.98 -1.24
CA GLY A 32 -15.48 12.69 -1.59
C GLY A 32 -16.13 12.09 -2.83
N ALA A 33 -17.45 12.11 -2.93
CA ALA A 33 -18.18 11.65 -4.11
C ALA A 33 -17.84 12.51 -5.36
N LEU A 34 -17.82 13.84 -5.21
CA LEU A 34 -17.49 14.76 -6.31
C LEU A 34 -16.06 14.56 -6.82
N LEU A 35 -15.10 14.40 -5.91
CA LEU A 35 -13.70 14.15 -6.26
C LEU A 35 -13.52 12.79 -6.96
N CYS A 36 -14.25 11.76 -6.52
CA CYS A 36 -14.29 10.48 -7.21
C CYS A 36 -14.74 10.62 -8.66
N VAL A 37 -15.88 11.31 -8.88
CA VAL A 37 -16.39 11.58 -10.23
C VAL A 37 -15.36 12.37 -11.04
N GLY A 38 -14.75 13.39 -10.45
CA GLY A 38 -13.70 14.20 -11.09
C GLY A 38 -12.53 13.38 -11.63
N GLN A 39 -12.06 12.38 -10.87
CA GLN A 39 -10.99 11.48 -11.34
C GLN A 39 -11.44 10.58 -12.51
N ASN A 40 -12.72 10.27 -12.62
CA ASN A 40 -13.27 9.39 -13.66
C ASN A 40 -13.66 10.10 -14.96
N ILE A 41 -13.79 11.43 -14.93
CA ILE A 41 -14.11 12.24 -16.14
C ILE A 41 -12.86 12.53 -16.95
N LEU A 42 -11.64 12.39 -16.38
CA LEU A 42 -10.40 12.68 -17.08
C LEU A 42 -10.27 11.84 -18.37
N GLU A 43 -9.84 12.47 -19.48
CA GLU A 43 -9.65 11.79 -20.77
C GLU A 43 -8.59 10.69 -20.70
N ARG A 44 -7.47 10.96 -20.01
CA ARG A 44 -6.41 9.98 -19.80
C ARG A 44 -6.41 9.54 -18.35
N LYS A 45 -6.84 8.29 -18.12
CA LYS A 45 -6.92 7.68 -16.78
C LYS A 45 -5.65 6.90 -16.47
N THR A 46 -4.85 7.42 -15.56
CA THR A 46 -3.68 6.70 -15.03
C THR A 46 -4.07 5.76 -13.88
N ALA A 47 -3.15 4.88 -13.46
CA ALA A 47 -3.35 4.06 -12.26
C ALA A 47 -3.54 4.94 -11.01
N LEU A 48 -2.82 6.07 -10.94
CA LEU A 48 -2.95 7.04 -9.86
C LEU A 48 -4.38 7.61 -9.78
N ASN A 49 -4.98 8.01 -10.90
CA ASN A 49 -6.35 8.54 -10.92
C ASN A 49 -7.36 7.50 -10.42
N ARG A 50 -7.21 6.23 -10.79
CA ARG A 50 -8.07 5.13 -10.29
C ARG A 50 -7.94 4.93 -8.79
N LEU A 51 -6.71 4.93 -8.25
CA LEU A 51 -6.48 4.79 -6.80
C LEU A 51 -7.00 6.00 -6.02
N LEU A 52 -6.81 7.22 -6.53
CA LEU A 52 -7.37 8.43 -5.92
C LEU A 52 -8.90 8.39 -5.92
N SER A 53 -9.52 7.96 -7.03
CA SER A 53 -10.97 7.78 -7.13
C SER A 53 -11.49 6.81 -6.05
N LEU A 54 -10.84 5.63 -5.92
CA LEU A 54 -11.18 4.66 -4.88
C LEU A 54 -10.99 5.23 -3.46
N LEU A 55 -9.90 5.96 -3.24
CA LEU A 55 -9.63 6.60 -1.96
C LEU A 55 -10.74 7.59 -1.59
N PHE A 56 -11.14 8.45 -2.53
CA PHE A 56 -12.17 9.46 -2.29
C PHE A 56 -13.55 8.84 -2.01
N VAL A 57 -13.92 7.75 -2.71
CA VAL A 57 -15.13 6.98 -2.39
C VAL A 57 -15.05 6.40 -0.98
N CYS A 58 -13.93 5.76 -0.62
CA CYS A 58 -13.76 5.20 0.71
C CYS A 58 -13.90 6.26 1.80
N LEU A 59 -13.25 7.42 1.63
CA LEU A 59 -13.34 8.51 2.59
C LEU A 59 -14.77 9.07 2.72
N GLY A 60 -15.49 9.24 1.61
CA GLY A 60 -16.90 9.66 1.63
C GLY A 60 -17.82 8.65 2.32
N LEU A 61 -17.64 7.35 2.04
CA LEU A 61 -18.42 6.28 2.68
C LEU A 61 -18.13 6.18 4.18
N LEU A 62 -16.87 6.36 4.62
CA LEU A 62 -16.55 6.41 6.05
C LEU A 62 -17.25 7.54 6.76
N GLN A 63 -17.20 8.75 6.18
CA GLN A 63 -17.89 9.93 6.76
C GLN A 63 -19.40 9.72 6.82
N GLY A 64 -19.99 9.21 5.73
CA GLY A 64 -21.39 8.86 5.69
C GLY A 64 -21.79 7.84 6.75
N SER A 65 -21.03 6.77 6.93
CA SER A 65 -21.28 5.74 7.95
C SER A 65 -21.18 6.29 9.38
N CYS A 66 -20.23 7.20 9.63
CA CYS A 66 -20.13 7.92 10.93
C CYS A 66 -21.37 8.77 11.19
N LEU A 67 -21.86 9.51 10.19
CA LEU A 67 -23.08 10.31 10.33
C LEU A 67 -24.30 9.43 10.61
N PHE A 68 -24.45 8.28 9.94
CA PHE A 68 -25.51 7.32 10.24
C PHE A 68 -25.47 6.85 11.69
N TYR A 69 -24.29 6.59 12.22
CA TYR A 69 -24.14 6.23 13.62
C TYR A 69 -24.50 7.40 14.54
N VAL A 70 -23.93 8.57 14.31
CA VAL A 70 -24.14 9.79 15.11
C VAL A 70 -25.64 10.20 15.18
N PHE A 71 -26.36 10.04 14.08
CA PHE A 71 -27.80 10.33 14.02
C PHE A 71 -28.69 9.17 14.50
N GLY A 72 -28.13 8.14 15.13
CA GLY A 72 -28.88 7.01 15.68
C GLY A 72 -29.59 6.14 14.66
N LEU A 73 -29.28 6.32 13.37
CA LEU A 73 -29.87 5.55 12.26
C LEU A 73 -29.34 4.10 12.19
N SER A 74 -28.36 3.75 13.04
CA SER A 74 -27.82 2.41 13.16
C SER A 74 -28.87 1.38 13.57
N SER A 75 -29.89 1.77 14.32
CA SER A 75 -31.02 0.91 14.70
C SER A 75 -31.89 0.52 13.51
N SER A 76 -32.09 1.46 12.55
CA SER A 76 -32.90 1.23 11.35
C SER A 76 -32.10 0.59 10.22
N TYR A 77 -30.82 0.93 10.08
CA TYR A 77 -29.93 0.52 8.98
C TYR A 77 -28.58 -0.01 9.49
N PRO A 78 -28.55 -1.10 10.26
CA PRO A 78 -27.34 -1.57 10.95
C PRO A 78 -26.21 -1.92 9.98
N ARG A 79 -26.51 -2.44 8.78
CA ARG A 79 -25.50 -2.81 7.78
C ARG A 79 -24.71 -1.61 7.23
N ILE A 80 -25.28 -0.40 7.25
CA ILE A 80 -24.54 0.81 6.83
C ILE A 80 -23.41 1.12 7.80
N VAL A 81 -23.59 0.85 9.08
CA VAL A 81 -22.52 1.00 10.08
C VAL A 81 -21.45 -0.08 9.87
N LEU A 82 -21.84 -1.32 9.58
CA LEU A 82 -20.88 -2.39 9.28
C LEU A 82 -20.05 -2.13 8.02
N LEU A 83 -20.56 -1.33 7.07
CA LEU A 83 -19.81 -0.92 5.86
C LEU A 83 -18.51 -0.19 6.23
N HIS A 84 -18.42 0.40 7.40
CA HIS A 84 -17.19 1.03 7.89
C HIS A 84 -15.98 0.07 7.89
N ILE A 85 -16.21 -1.20 8.23
CA ILE A 85 -15.16 -2.22 8.38
C ILE A 85 -14.42 -2.49 7.05
N PRO A 86 -15.10 -2.92 5.96
CA PRO A 86 -14.42 -3.20 4.69
C PRO A 86 -13.87 -1.94 4.03
N VAL A 87 -14.54 -0.81 4.17
CA VAL A 87 -14.08 0.46 3.61
C VAL A 87 -12.77 0.89 4.28
N LEU A 88 -12.70 0.86 5.62
CA LEU A 88 -11.48 1.20 6.36
C LEU A 88 -10.33 0.24 6.03
N GLY A 89 -10.61 -1.06 5.92
CA GLY A 89 -9.63 -2.08 5.54
C GLY A 89 -9.08 -1.91 4.12
N SER A 90 -9.81 -1.22 3.24
CA SER A 90 -9.39 -0.95 1.86
C SER A 90 -8.43 0.23 1.73
N ILE A 91 -8.42 1.18 2.67
CA ILE A 91 -7.64 2.43 2.57
C ILE A 91 -6.14 2.15 2.60
N GLY A 92 -5.66 1.27 3.48
CA GLY A 92 -4.25 0.95 3.59
C GLY A 92 -3.61 0.47 2.28
N PRO A 93 -4.14 -0.57 1.62
CA PRO A 93 -3.69 -1.00 0.30
C PRO A 93 -3.73 0.07 -0.78
N ILE A 94 -4.76 0.92 -0.81
CA ILE A 94 -4.88 2.03 -1.76
C ILE A 94 -3.74 3.04 -1.53
N LEU A 95 -3.50 3.44 -0.29
CA LEU A 95 -2.39 4.34 0.07
C LEU A 95 -1.03 3.74 -0.30
N TYR A 96 -0.85 2.44 -0.08
CA TYR A 96 0.37 1.73 -0.48
C TYR A 96 0.56 1.75 -2.01
N GLY A 97 -0.50 1.54 -2.79
CA GLY A 97 -0.45 1.63 -4.24
C GLY A 97 -0.04 3.04 -4.72
N ILE A 98 -0.63 4.08 -4.15
CA ILE A 98 -0.27 5.49 -4.43
C ILE A 98 1.21 5.73 -4.09
N HIS A 99 1.67 5.27 -2.93
CA HIS A 99 3.06 5.40 -2.51
C HIS A 99 4.03 4.70 -3.47
N LYS A 100 3.70 3.50 -3.95
CA LYS A 100 4.51 2.78 -4.95
C LYS A 100 4.60 3.52 -6.27
N ILE A 101 3.51 4.14 -6.74
CA ILE A 101 3.51 4.97 -7.94
C ILE A 101 4.41 6.19 -7.74
N ILE A 102 4.41 6.82 -6.56
CA ILE A 102 5.29 7.95 -6.25
C ILE A 102 6.77 7.53 -6.28
N GLN A 103 7.10 6.34 -5.77
CA GLN A 103 8.48 5.84 -5.76
C GLN A 103 8.99 5.34 -7.11
N ASN A 104 8.11 4.76 -7.93
CA ASN A 104 8.48 4.13 -9.20
C ASN A 104 7.40 4.36 -10.26
N SER A 105 7.70 5.20 -11.24
CA SER A 105 6.80 5.51 -12.35
C SER A 105 6.46 4.31 -13.25
N GLU A 106 7.30 3.25 -13.27
CA GLU A 106 6.96 2.03 -14.01
C GLU A 106 5.75 1.30 -13.40
N PHE A 107 5.53 1.44 -12.09
CA PHE A 107 4.37 0.87 -11.41
C PHE A 107 3.05 1.52 -11.88
N GLU A 108 3.10 2.72 -12.42
CA GLU A 108 1.96 3.42 -13.02
C GLU A 108 1.45 2.73 -14.29
N LYS A 109 2.30 1.97 -14.99
CA LYS A 109 1.92 1.20 -16.19
C LYS A 109 1.10 -0.05 -15.85
N SER A 110 1.04 -0.48 -14.59
CA SER A 110 0.21 -1.59 -14.16
C SER A 110 -1.28 -1.23 -14.23
N THR A 111 -2.12 -2.18 -14.65
CA THR A 111 -3.55 -1.93 -14.93
C THR A 111 -4.36 -1.48 -13.71
N LEU A 112 -3.97 -1.85 -12.49
CA LEU A 112 -4.73 -1.57 -11.26
C LEU A 112 -3.96 -0.74 -10.22
N GLY A 113 -2.62 -0.63 -10.31
CA GLY A 113 -1.82 0.06 -9.30
C GLY A 113 -1.79 -0.63 -7.92
N LEU A 114 -2.46 -1.79 -7.78
CA LEU A 114 -2.51 -2.59 -6.56
C LEU A 114 -1.77 -3.92 -6.78
N SER A 115 -0.92 -4.28 -5.83
CA SER A 115 -0.33 -5.63 -5.80
C SER A 115 -1.38 -6.65 -5.35
N PRO A 116 -1.51 -7.82 -6.03
CA PRO A 116 -2.46 -8.85 -5.63
C PRO A 116 -2.34 -9.26 -4.15
N LYS A 117 -1.13 -9.30 -3.61
CA LYS A 117 -0.88 -9.64 -2.19
C LYS A 117 -1.58 -8.68 -1.22
N HIS A 118 -1.64 -7.40 -1.55
CA HIS A 118 -2.28 -6.37 -0.72
C HIS A 118 -3.80 -6.29 -0.91
N SER A 119 -4.36 -6.98 -1.92
CA SER A 119 -5.80 -7.02 -2.20
C SER A 119 -6.51 -8.20 -1.53
N ILE A 120 -5.77 -9.24 -1.08
CA ILE A 120 -6.34 -10.44 -0.48
C ILE A 120 -7.13 -10.11 0.80
N LEU A 121 -6.49 -9.42 1.75
CA LEU A 121 -7.11 -9.11 3.04
C LEU A 121 -8.35 -8.21 2.89
N PRO A 122 -8.32 -7.09 2.15
CA PRO A 122 -9.55 -6.34 1.84
C PRO A 122 -10.62 -7.20 1.17
N GLY A 123 -10.25 -8.05 0.22
CA GLY A 123 -11.19 -8.95 -0.46
C GLY A 123 -11.91 -9.89 0.53
N ILE A 124 -11.19 -10.48 1.46
CA ILE A 124 -11.78 -11.32 2.53
C ILE A 124 -12.75 -10.50 3.38
N ILE A 125 -12.36 -9.29 3.80
CA ILE A 125 -13.21 -8.42 4.63
C ILE A 125 -14.49 -8.03 3.86
N TRP A 126 -14.40 -7.74 2.57
CA TRP A 126 -15.58 -7.48 1.74
C TRP A 126 -16.49 -8.70 1.60
N ILE A 127 -15.94 -9.90 1.44
CA ILE A 127 -16.72 -11.16 1.41
C ILE A 127 -17.47 -11.34 2.73
N LEU A 128 -16.79 -11.16 3.87
CA LEU A 128 -17.42 -11.26 5.19
C LEU A 128 -18.54 -10.21 5.37
N PHE A 129 -18.33 -8.99 4.87
CA PHE A 129 -19.38 -7.98 4.87
C PHE A 129 -20.61 -8.42 4.04
N PHE A 130 -20.41 -8.95 2.84
CA PHE A 130 -21.52 -9.46 2.03
C PHE A 130 -22.19 -10.68 2.65
N LEU A 131 -21.42 -11.56 3.30
CA LEU A 131 -22.00 -12.68 4.06
C LEU A 131 -22.87 -12.21 5.23
N SER A 132 -22.63 -11.01 5.80
CA SER A 132 -23.49 -10.45 6.83
C SER A 132 -24.92 -10.19 6.36
N PHE A 133 -25.19 -10.14 5.05
CA PHE A 133 -26.55 -10.03 4.51
C PHE A 133 -27.38 -11.30 4.67
N VAL A 134 -26.74 -12.44 4.91
CA VAL A 134 -27.39 -13.71 5.25
C VAL A 134 -27.83 -13.73 6.71
N LEU A 135 -27.16 -12.96 7.58
CA LEU A 135 -27.53 -12.85 8.98
C LEU A 135 -28.81 -12.04 9.16
N ASP A 136 -29.58 -12.41 10.17
CA ASP A 136 -30.76 -11.65 10.56
C ASP A 136 -30.40 -10.22 11.01
N SER A 137 -31.25 -9.25 10.61
CA SER A 137 -31.02 -7.83 10.94
C SER A 137 -31.10 -7.55 12.43
N ASP A 138 -31.84 -8.34 13.21
CA ASP A 138 -31.97 -8.16 14.65
C ASP A 138 -30.69 -8.63 15.37
N THR A 139 -30.04 -9.68 14.91
CA THR A 139 -28.72 -10.11 15.40
C THR A 139 -27.67 -9.02 15.21
N ILE A 140 -27.64 -8.39 14.03
CA ILE A 140 -26.67 -7.31 13.73
C ILE A 140 -27.01 -6.06 14.58
N ARG A 141 -28.30 -5.75 14.72
CA ARG A 141 -28.78 -4.60 15.51
C ARG A 141 -28.38 -4.72 16.98
N GLU A 142 -28.56 -5.92 17.56
CA GLU A 142 -28.17 -6.17 18.95
C GLU A 142 -26.65 -6.08 19.12
N GLY A 143 -25.87 -6.60 18.19
CA GLY A 143 -24.41 -6.46 18.18
C GLY A 143 -23.95 -4.99 18.15
N ILE A 144 -24.56 -4.15 17.32
CA ILE A 144 -24.25 -2.71 17.27
C ILE A 144 -24.68 -2.00 18.54
N ARG A 145 -25.84 -2.37 19.11
CA ARG A 145 -26.32 -1.83 20.38
C ARG A 145 -25.36 -2.14 21.52
N THR A 146 -24.91 -3.39 21.61
CA THR A 146 -23.91 -3.83 22.60
C THR A 146 -22.58 -3.10 22.40
N PHE A 147 -22.12 -2.96 21.16
CA PHE A 147 -20.92 -2.19 20.79
C PHE A 147 -20.99 -0.72 21.27
N SER A 148 -22.16 -0.10 21.22
CA SER A 148 -22.37 1.30 21.65
C SER A 148 -22.35 1.48 23.17
N GLY A 149 -22.62 0.44 23.94
CA GLY A 149 -22.79 0.55 25.40
C GLY A 149 -21.66 -0.06 26.22
N THR A 150 -21.15 -1.21 25.80
CA THR A 150 -20.15 -1.98 26.53
C THR A 150 -19.12 -2.58 25.60
N ARG A 151 -18.01 -3.11 26.15
CA ARG A 151 -17.06 -3.87 25.33
C ARG A 151 -17.72 -5.15 24.79
N SER A 152 -17.59 -5.38 23.50
CA SER A 152 -18.21 -6.49 22.80
C SER A 152 -17.27 -7.12 21.78
N GLU A 153 -17.64 -8.28 21.24
CA GLU A 153 -16.90 -8.92 20.12
C GLU A 153 -16.86 -8.03 18.87
N PHE A 154 -17.82 -7.14 18.68
CA PHE A 154 -17.81 -6.15 17.63
C PHE A 154 -16.63 -5.16 17.73
N ASP A 155 -16.10 -4.92 18.92
CA ASP A 155 -14.90 -4.09 19.10
C ASP A 155 -13.72 -4.67 18.34
N LEU A 156 -13.55 -5.99 18.31
CA LEU A 156 -12.49 -6.66 17.55
C LEU A 156 -12.69 -6.49 16.04
N ALA A 157 -13.94 -6.57 15.56
CA ALA A 157 -14.25 -6.37 14.16
C ALA A 157 -13.91 -4.95 13.66
N PHE A 158 -14.08 -3.93 14.49
CA PHE A 158 -13.68 -2.55 14.17
C PHE A 158 -12.20 -2.29 14.44
N LEU A 159 -11.60 -2.94 15.45
CA LEU A 159 -10.19 -2.78 15.78
C LEU A 159 -9.26 -3.35 14.68
N ALA A 160 -9.61 -4.50 14.10
CA ALA A 160 -8.77 -5.18 13.12
C ALA A 160 -8.42 -4.27 11.90
N PRO A 161 -9.37 -3.64 11.18
CA PRO A 161 -9.04 -2.76 10.06
C PRO A 161 -8.30 -1.49 10.50
N LEU A 162 -8.50 -1.01 11.74
CA LEU A 162 -7.72 0.10 12.31
C LEU A 162 -6.25 -0.28 12.47
N LEU A 163 -5.95 -1.47 13.00
CA LEU A 163 -4.58 -1.96 13.14
C LEU A 163 -3.92 -2.19 11.78
N VAL A 164 -4.67 -2.73 10.81
CA VAL A 164 -4.19 -2.90 9.44
C VAL A 164 -3.82 -1.55 8.84
N LEU A 165 -4.70 -0.55 8.93
CA LEU A 165 -4.41 0.81 8.42
C LEU A 165 -3.20 1.42 9.13
N ALA A 166 -3.08 1.28 10.46
CA ALA A 166 -1.92 1.75 11.22
C ALA A 166 -0.61 1.11 10.73
N ALA A 167 -0.62 -0.20 10.42
CA ALA A 167 0.54 -0.89 9.85
C ALA A 167 0.93 -0.34 8.47
N TYR A 168 -0.05 -0.04 7.60
CA TYR A 168 0.22 0.61 6.31
C TYR A 168 0.78 2.02 6.49
N ILE A 169 0.24 2.83 7.41
CA ILE A 169 0.75 4.18 7.71
C ILE A 169 2.21 4.10 8.20
N ALA A 170 2.52 3.17 9.09
CA ALA A 170 3.88 2.94 9.56
C ALA A 170 4.83 2.53 8.41
N GLY A 171 4.35 1.66 7.51
CA GLY A 171 5.07 1.28 6.29
C GLY A 171 5.33 2.46 5.35
N LEU A 172 4.35 3.36 5.20
CA LEU A 172 4.48 4.59 4.40
C LEU A 172 5.53 5.55 5.01
N LEU A 173 5.48 5.75 6.34
CA LEU A 173 6.45 6.60 7.04
C LEU A 173 7.88 6.05 6.89
N THR A 174 8.06 4.76 7.11
CA THR A 174 9.39 4.12 6.98
C THR A 174 9.88 4.14 5.54
N GLY A 175 9.02 3.86 4.57
CA GLY A 175 9.34 3.90 3.15
C GLY A 175 9.63 5.30 2.62
N SER A 176 9.04 6.33 3.20
CA SER A 176 9.25 7.74 2.81
C SER A 176 10.26 8.49 3.70
N ARG A 177 10.88 7.83 4.68
CA ARG A 177 11.77 8.47 5.67
C ARG A 177 12.85 9.38 5.07
N ILE A 178 13.32 9.05 3.86
CA ILE A 178 14.35 9.82 3.16
C ILE A 178 13.82 11.18 2.70
N LEU A 179 12.56 11.24 2.27
CA LEU A 179 11.89 12.48 1.89
C LEU A 179 11.65 13.41 3.10
N PHE A 180 11.64 12.86 4.30
CA PHE A 180 11.40 13.62 5.54
C PHE A 180 12.67 14.05 6.26
N LYS A 181 13.84 13.91 5.63
CA LYS A 181 15.08 14.48 6.16
C LYS A 181 14.99 16.02 6.21
N PRO A 182 15.55 16.68 7.25
CA PRO A 182 15.40 18.13 7.44
C PRO A 182 15.84 18.97 6.22
N ASN A 183 16.92 18.58 5.54
CA ASN A 183 17.39 19.24 4.34
C ASN A 183 16.39 19.15 3.18
N VAL A 184 15.76 17.98 2.97
CA VAL A 184 14.74 17.80 1.92
C VAL A 184 13.48 18.59 2.26
N LEU A 185 13.00 18.50 3.50
CA LEU A 185 11.82 19.28 3.94
C LEU A 185 12.06 20.80 3.88
N LYS A 186 13.30 21.26 4.03
CA LYS A 186 13.63 22.69 3.92
C LYS A 186 13.53 23.18 2.48
N GLU A 187 13.97 22.38 1.51
CA GLU A 187 14.05 22.75 0.10
C GLU A 187 12.75 22.42 -0.65
N GLU A 188 12.12 21.25 -0.35
CA GLU A 188 11.05 20.68 -1.16
C GLU A 188 9.67 20.81 -0.51
N TRP A 189 8.86 21.74 -1.03
CA TRP A 189 7.50 21.96 -0.54
C TRP A 189 6.57 20.75 -0.74
N THR A 190 6.78 19.94 -1.80
CA THR A 190 5.98 18.75 -2.09
C THR A 190 6.16 17.68 -1.01
N ALA A 191 7.39 17.52 -0.48
CA ALA A 191 7.68 16.64 0.65
C ALA A 191 7.01 17.12 1.95
N ARG A 192 6.93 18.45 2.17
CA ARG A 192 6.20 19.02 3.33
C ARG A 192 4.72 18.74 3.25
N VAL A 193 4.10 18.87 2.06
CA VAL A 193 2.68 18.56 1.87
C VAL A 193 2.42 17.07 2.08
N LEU A 194 3.30 16.18 1.57
CA LEU A 194 3.18 14.73 1.83
C LEU A 194 3.25 14.43 3.33
N LEU A 195 4.21 15.01 4.05
CA LEU A 195 4.32 14.85 5.50
C LEU A 195 3.06 15.35 6.22
N TYR A 196 2.55 16.52 5.84
CA TYR A 196 1.29 17.05 6.38
C TYR A 196 0.12 16.07 6.18
N ILE A 197 -0.05 15.53 4.98
CA ILE A 197 -1.12 14.56 4.66
C ILE A 197 -0.98 13.32 5.57
N ILE A 198 0.22 12.79 5.74
CA ILE A 198 0.45 11.62 6.60
C ILE A 198 0.14 11.94 8.06
N LEU A 199 0.63 13.08 8.58
CA LEU A 199 0.38 13.48 9.97
C LEU A 199 -1.11 13.76 10.22
N ALA A 200 -1.82 14.39 9.27
CA ALA A 200 -3.26 14.58 9.35
C ALA A 200 -4.01 13.24 9.34
N THR A 201 -3.55 12.28 8.54
CA THR A 201 -4.11 10.92 8.52
C THR A 201 -3.90 10.20 9.86
N ILE A 202 -2.71 10.30 10.45
CA ILE A 202 -2.40 9.73 11.77
C ILE A 202 -3.30 10.36 12.85
N ALA A 203 -3.38 11.69 12.89
CA ALA A 203 -4.20 12.40 13.87
C ALA A 203 -5.67 11.99 13.75
N ASN A 204 -6.20 11.98 12.53
CA ASN A 204 -7.57 11.56 12.28
C ASN A 204 -7.83 10.10 12.68
N HIS A 205 -6.91 9.19 12.32
CA HIS A 205 -7.00 7.78 12.68
C HIS A 205 -6.98 7.59 14.23
N SER A 206 -6.11 8.31 14.93
CA SER A 206 -6.02 8.26 16.39
C SER A 206 -7.31 8.74 17.06
N VAL A 207 -7.89 9.84 16.58
CA VAL A 207 -9.17 10.35 17.10
C VAL A 207 -10.30 9.35 16.88
N GLY A 208 -10.39 8.76 15.67
CA GLY A 208 -11.39 7.74 15.37
C GLY A 208 -11.21 6.46 16.21
N ALA A 209 -9.95 6.03 16.42
CA ALA A 209 -9.66 4.87 17.26
C ALA A 209 -10.00 5.09 18.74
N PHE A 210 -9.89 6.32 19.23
CA PHE A 210 -10.23 6.64 20.62
C PHE A 210 -11.71 6.37 20.95
N PHE A 211 -12.60 6.40 19.95
CA PHE A 211 -13.99 5.97 20.11
C PHE A 211 -14.12 4.51 20.62
N LEU A 212 -13.22 3.60 20.24
CA LEU A 212 -13.25 2.21 20.74
C LEU A 212 -12.99 2.13 22.24
N ILE A 213 -12.28 3.09 22.80
CA ILE A 213 -11.92 3.15 24.24
C ILE A 213 -13.02 3.81 25.04
N ASP A 214 -13.44 5.00 24.64
CA ASP A 214 -14.34 5.88 25.40
C ASP A 214 -15.82 5.71 25.04
N LYS A 215 -16.10 5.11 23.85
CA LYS A 215 -17.48 4.93 23.32
C LYS A 215 -18.28 6.24 23.12
N ASN A 216 -17.64 7.40 23.25
CA ASN A 216 -18.28 8.68 23.02
C ASN A 216 -18.36 8.97 21.51
N PRO A 217 -19.57 9.09 20.92
CA PRO A 217 -19.74 9.32 19.48
C PRO A 217 -19.16 10.66 19.00
N LEU A 218 -18.79 11.57 19.91
CA LEU A 218 -18.11 12.81 19.56
C LEU A 218 -16.79 12.57 18.84
N PHE A 219 -16.03 11.52 19.23
CA PHE A 219 -14.77 11.19 18.56
C PHE A 219 -14.99 10.78 17.10
N LEU A 220 -16.08 10.06 16.79
CA LEU A 220 -16.41 9.73 15.39
C LEU A 220 -16.80 11.00 14.61
N LEU A 221 -17.60 11.89 15.21
CA LEU A 221 -18.00 13.14 14.57
C LEU A 221 -16.80 14.05 14.31
N VAL A 222 -15.90 14.19 15.29
CA VAL A 222 -14.67 14.98 15.14
C VAL A 222 -13.77 14.36 14.06
N SER A 223 -13.58 13.04 14.07
CA SER A 223 -12.82 12.34 13.05
C SER A 223 -13.42 12.55 11.65
N ALA A 224 -14.73 12.39 11.47
CA ALA A 224 -15.39 12.62 10.20
C ALA A 224 -15.22 14.08 9.71
N SER A 225 -15.29 15.04 10.63
CA SER A 225 -15.12 16.47 10.32
C SER A 225 -13.68 16.80 9.94
N MET A 226 -12.69 16.26 10.65
CA MET A 226 -11.27 16.39 10.31
C MET A 226 -10.96 15.78 8.93
N MET A 227 -11.58 14.66 8.60
CA MET A 227 -11.45 14.03 7.28
C MET A 227 -12.04 14.92 6.18
N GLY A 228 -13.21 15.53 6.41
CA GLY A 228 -13.83 16.50 5.52
C GLY A 228 -12.93 17.71 5.27
N LEU A 229 -12.35 18.28 6.34
CA LEU A 229 -11.38 19.37 6.23
C LEU A 229 -10.12 18.95 5.44
N SER A 230 -9.60 17.75 5.68
CA SER A 230 -8.45 17.23 4.95
C SER A 230 -8.74 17.06 3.45
N LEU A 231 -9.96 16.63 3.08
CA LEU A 231 -10.39 16.58 1.68
C LEU A 231 -10.46 17.98 1.06
N CYS A 232 -10.97 18.99 1.78
CA CYS A 232 -10.98 20.38 1.31
C CYS A 232 -9.56 20.90 1.05
N VAL A 233 -8.64 20.69 2.00
CA VAL A 233 -7.25 21.10 1.85
C VAL A 233 -6.60 20.39 0.66
N SER A 234 -6.82 19.09 0.52
CA SER A 234 -6.29 18.29 -0.61
C SER A 234 -6.83 18.80 -1.95
N TYR A 235 -8.12 19.14 -2.03
CA TYR A 235 -8.73 19.75 -3.21
C TYR A 235 -8.08 21.10 -3.55
N LEU A 236 -7.91 21.97 -2.56
CA LEU A 236 -7.29 23.29 -2.77
C LEU A 236 -5.83 23.17 -3.23
N ILE A 237 -5.06 22.22 -2.65
CA ILE A 237 -3.70 21.91 -3.08
C ILE A 237 -3.70 21.45 -4.56
N GLY A 238 -4.58 20.52 -4.91
CA GLY A 238 -4.71 20.02 -6.28
C GLY A 238 -5.09 21.12 -7.28
N ARG A 239 -5.96 22.06 -6.89
CA ARG A 239 -6.34 23.23 -7.73
C ARG A 239 -5.19 24.24 -7.87
N ARG A 240 -4.46 24.48 -6.81
CA ARG A 240 -3.33 25.43 -6.81
C ARG A 240 -2.09 24.88 -7.51
N TYR A 241 -1.88 23.55 -7.39
CA TYR A 241 -0.71 22.85 -7.90
C TYR A 241 -1.10 21.58 -8.66
N PRO A 242 -1.61 21.70 -9.90
CA PRO A 242 -2.07 20.53 -10.69
C PRO A 242 -0.99 19.47 -10.92
N ALA A 243 0.29 19.89 -11.00
CA ALA A 243 1.43 19.00 -11.19
C ALA A 243 2.01 18.45 -9.85
N TYR A 244 1.30 18.56 -8.73
CA TYR A 244 1.80 18.16 -7.41
C TYR A 244 2.38 16.73 -7.39
N PHE A 245 1.64 15.75 -7.91
CA PHE A 245 2.09 14.35 -7.90
C PHE A 245 3.30 14.12 -8.81
N GLN A 246 3.35 14.76 -9.99
CA GLN A 246 4.50 14.67 -10.91
C GLN A 246 5.76 15.29 -10.28
N ASN A 247 5.61 16.45 -9.65
CA ASN A 247 6.71 17.10 -8.93
C ASN A 247 7.17 16.24 -7.73
N LEU A 248 6.25 15.64 -6.99
CA LEU A 248 6.59 14.75 -5.89
C LEU A 248 7.30 13.48 -6.36
N GLN A 249 6.88 12.89 -7.48
CA GLN A 249 7.58 11.75 -8.10
C GLN A 249 9.01 12.12 -8.49
N GLU A 250 9.22 13.29 -9.09
CA GLU A 250 10.57 13.74 -9.48
C GLU A 250 11.44 13.99 -8.26
N VAL A 251 10.92 14.68 -7.24
CA VAL A 251 11.63 14.89 -5.96
C VAL A 251 11.97 13.56 -5.30
N ALA A 252 11.04 12.61 -5.28
CA ALA A 252 11.28 11.28 -4.75
C ALA A 252 12.40 10.58 -5.54
N ARG A 253 12.31 10.55 -6.88
CA ARG A 253 13.31 9.93 -7.75
C ARG A 253 14.71 10.51 -7.51
N VAL A 254 14.85 11.82 -7.54
CA VAL A 254 16.15 12.50 -7.35
C VAL A 254 16.69 12.24 -5.93
N THR A 255 15.84 12.36 -4.91
CA THR A 255 16.22 12.15 -3.52
C THR A 255 16.66 10.71 -3.25
N PHE A 256 15.91 9.74 -3.75
CA PHE A 256 16.27 8.32 -3.61
C PHE A 256 17.58 8.00 -4.35
N GLN A 257 17.76 8.49 -5.59
CA GLN A 257 19.02 8.31 -6.32
C GLN A 257 20.22 8.95 -5.61
N LYS A 258 20.07 10.17 -5.08
CA LYS A 258 21.12 10.84 -4.32
C LYS A 258 21.48 10.06 -3.05
N TYR A 259 20.47 9.54 -2.36
CA TYR A 259 20.68 8.71 -1.16
C TYR A 259 21.39 7.39 -1.49
N SER A 260 20.98 6.71 -2.55
CA SER A 260 21.59 5.48 -3.03
C SER A 260 23.05 5.66 -3.39
N ARG A 261 23.38 6.70 -4.17
CA ARG A 261 24.78 7.05 -4.45
C ARG A 261 25.58 7.32 -3.17
N SER A 262 24.95 7.94 -2.15
CA SER A 262 25.58 8.21 -0.87
C SER A 262 25.89 6.93 -0.07
N LEU A 263 25.17 5.82 -0.29
CA LEU A 263 25.44 4.53 0.36
C LEU A 263 26.74 3.89 -0.09
N LEU A 264 27.13 4.15 -1.33
CA LEU A 264 28.37 3.64 -1.95
C LEU A 264 29.50 4.68 -1.97
N GLN A 265 29.24 5.88 -1.45
CA GLN A 265 30.22 6.98 -1.44
C GLN A 265 31.44 6.61 -0.56
N GLY A 266 32.63 6.69 -1.15
CA GLY A 266 33.89 6.35 -0.48
C GLY A 266 34.25 4.86 -0.56
N MET A 267 33.45 4.03 -1.23
CA MET A 267 33.76 2.63 -1.49
C MET A 267 34.41 2.47 -2.87
N ASP A 268 35.34 1.55 -2.99
CA ASP A 268 35.92 1.18 -4.28
C ASP A 268 34.93 0.29 -5.07
N LEU A 269 34.15 0.93 -5.93
CA LEU A 269 33.12 0.25 -6.72
C LEU A 269 33.72 -0.78 -7.68
N ALA A 270 34.94 -0.56 -8.19
CA ALA A 270 35.59 -1.50 -9.09
C ALA A 270 35.92 -2.81 -8.37
N THR A 271 36.54 -2.73 -7.20
CA THR A 271 36.82 -3.92 -6.36
C THR A 271 35.54 -4.59 -5.88
N LEU A 272 34.50 -3.85 -5.49
CA LEU A 272 33.23 -4.45 -5.08
C LEU A 272 32.53 -5.18 -6.23
N ARG A 273 32.58 -4.61 -7.43
CA ARG A 273 32.05 -5.26 -8.64
C ARG A 273 32.82 -6.54 -8.97
N GLU A 274 34.15 -6.50 -8.88
CA GLU A 274 35.01 -7.67 -9.12
C GLU A 274 34.69 -8.80 -8.12
N ASN A 275 34.62 -8.49 -6.82
CA ASN A 275 34.24 -9.45 -5.78
C ASN A 275 32.84 -10.05 -6.02
N LEU A 276 31.85 -9.22 -6.43
CA LEU A 276 30.52 -9.70 -6.77
C LEU A 276 30.54 -10.66 -7.97
N LEU A 277 31.30 -10.33 -9.01
CA LEU A 277 31.46 -11.20 -10.18
C LEU A 277 32.19 -12.50 -9.83
N GLN A 278 33.23 -12.43 -8.98
CA GLN A 278 33.94 -13.61 -8.49
C GLN A 278 32.98 -14.55 -7.73
N ALA A 279 32.18 -14.04 -6.81
CA ALA A 279 31.17 -14.80 -6.07
C ALA A 279 30.17 -15.51 -7.01
N MET A 280 29.82 -14.86 -8.11
CA MET A 280 28.84 -15.42 -9.06
C MET A 280 29.49 -16.33 -10.11
N GLU A 281 30.64 -15.97 -10.66
CA GLU A 281 31.25 -16.71 -11.81
C GLU A 281 32.20 -17.82 -11.37
N VAL A 282 32.94 -17.58 -10.28
CA VAL A 282 33.96 -18.56 -9.79
C VAL A 282 33.34 -19.43 -8.69
N GLU A 283 32.78 -18.83 -7.65
CA GLU A 283 32.24 -19.55 -6.50
C GLU A 283 30.85 -20.12 -6.77
N LYS A 284 30.15 -19.58 -7.81
CA LYS A 284 28.84 -20.02 -8.27
C LYS A 284 27.78 -20.01 -7.15
N LEU A 285 27.80 -19.00 -6.28
CA LEU A 285 26.88 -18.89 -5.14
C LEU A 285 25.40 -18.89 -5.57
N TYR A 286 25.10 -18.58 -6.84
CA TYR A 286 23.73 -18.66 -7.38
C TYR A 286 23.14 -20.08 -7.36
N LYS A 287 23.97 -21.16 -7.22
CA LYS A 287 23.49 -22.54 -7.12
C LYS A 287 22.82 -22.84 -5.79
N ASP A 288 23.12 -22.07 -4.76
CA ASP A 288 22.42 -22.18 -3.48
C ASP A 288 20.97 -21.74 -3.65
N GLU A 289 20.03 -22.66 -3.40
CA GLU A 289 18.60 -22.36 -3.46
C GLU A 289 18.14 -21.35 -2.40
N ASP A 290 18.90 -21.24 -1.29
CA ASP A 290 18.64 -20.33 -0.18
C ASP A 290 19.33 -18.97 -0.32
N LEU A 291 20.10 -18.75 -1.41
CA LEU A 291 20.77 -17.49 -1.65
C LEU A 291 19.79 -16.31 -1.58
N SER A 292 20.05 -15.42 -0.65
CA SER A 292 19.30 -14.19 -0.42
C SER A 292 20.17 -12.95 -0.62
N LEU A 293 19.51 -11.79 -0.81
CA LEU A 293 20.25 -10.52 -0.86
C LEU A 293 21.04 -10.26 0.43
N ALA A 294 20.52 -10.71 1.58
CA ALA A 294 21.18 -10.54 2.87
C ALA A 294 22.44 -11.42 2.97
N SER A 295 22.32 -12.73 2.63
CA SER A 295 23.46 -13.64 2.70
C SER A 295 24.59 -13.27 1.75
N LEU A 296 24.27 -12.87 0.50
CA LEU A 296 25.28 -12.41 -0.45
C LEU A 296 25.90 -11.07 -0.01
N ALA A 297 25.13 -10.19 0.62
CA ALA A 297 25.67 -8.94 1.15
C ALA A 297 26.65 -9.19 2.30
N ASP A 298 26.30 -10.09 3.22
CA ASP A 298 27.18 -10.48 4.33
C ASP A 298 28.49 -11.09 3.83
N GLU A 299 28.44 -11.94 2.78
CA GLU A 299 29.63 -12.53 2.14
C GLU A 299 30.56 -11.47 1.56
N LEU A 300 30.00 -10.39 1.00
CA LEU A 300 30.76 -9.29 0.40
C LEU A 300 31.11 -8.18 1.39
N GLY A 301 30.80 -8.32 2.69
CA GLY A 301 31.01 -7.30 3.72
C GLY A 301 30.16 -6.04 3.52
N LEU A 302 28.98 -6.17 2.89
CA LEU A 302 28.06 -5.08 2.57
C LEU A 302 26.77 -5.20 3.35
N SER A 303 26.08 -4.08 3.55
CA SER A 303 24.64 -4.16 3.91
C SER A 303 23.81 -4.58 2.69
N SER A 304 22.63 -5.19 2.92
CA SER A 304 21.70 -5.55 1.84
C SER A 304 21.33 -4.33 0.97
N HIS A 305 21.26 -3.13 1.56
CA HIS A 305 20.99 -1.89 0.80
C HIS A 305 22.15 -1.51 -0.12
N GLN A 306 23.38 -1.64 0.35
CA GLN A 306 24.58 -1.35 -0.47
C GLN A 306 24.71 -2.36 -1.63
N LEU A 307 24.53 -3.66 -1.36
CA LEU A 307 24.57 -4.65 -2.42
C LEU A 307 23.44 -4.47 -3.44
N SER A 308 22.23 -4.21 -2.99
CA SER A 308 21.11 -3.91 -3.91
C SER A 308 21.41 -2.73 -4.81
N GLU A 309 22.02 -1.68 -4.26
CA GLU A 309 22.40 -0.49 -5.01
C GLU A 309 23.55 -0.78 -5.98
N LEU A 310 24.58 -1.52 -5.56
CA LEU A 310 25.69 -1.93 -6.41
C LEU A 310 25.17 -2.70 -7.63
N ILE A 311 24.30 -3.70 -7.43
CA ILE A 311 23.71 -4.48 -8.52
C ILE A 311 22.86 -3.60 -9.44
N ASN A 312 22.07 -2.68 -8.90
CA ASN A 312 21.27 -1.78 -9.71
C ASN A 312 22.12 -0.81 -10.54
N GLN A 313 23.18 -0.22 -9.96
CA GLN A 313 24.03 0.74 -10.64
C GLN A 313 24.94 0.08 -11.67
N GLU A 314 25.60 -1.00 -11.30
CA GLU A 314 26.63 -1.62 -12.14
C GLU A 314 26.05 -2.62 -13.16
N MET A 315 24.94 -3.31 -12.82
CA MET A 315 24.36 -4.35 -13.66
C MET A 315 22.99 -3.95 -14.27
N GLY A 316 22.40 -2.84 -13.84
CA GLY A 316 21.09 -2.37 -14.33
C GLY A 316 19.91 -3.29 -13.97
N LYS A 317 20.07 -4.15 -12.96
CA LYS A 317 19.12 -5.22 -12.61
C LYS A 317 18.82 -5.22 -11.12
N ASN A 318 17.67 -5.76 -10.72
CA ASN A 318 17.46 -6.12 -9.33
C ASN A 318 18.12 -7.45 -8.98
N PHE A 319 18.32 -7.73 -7.68
CA PHE A 319 18.97 -8.95 -7.18
C PHE A 319 18.40 -10.23 -7.79
N SER A 320 17.07 -10.39 -7.81
CA SER A 320 16.44 -11.60 -8.34
C SER A 320 16.68 -11.79 -9.83
N ALA A 321 16.66 -10.71 -10.62
CA ALA A 321 16.98 -10.77 -12.05
C ALA A 321 18.45 -11.09 -12.28
N PHE A 322 19.34 -10.49 -11.47
CA PHE A 322 20.78 -10.73 -11.52
C PHE A 322 21.12 -12.20 -11.24
N VAL A 323 20.62 -12.78 -10.15
CA VAL A 323 20.86 -14.20 -9.80
C VAL A 323 20.23 -15.13 -10.83
N ASN A 324 19.00 -14.86 -11.27
CA ASN A 324 18.31 -15.72 -12.25
C ASN A 324 19.03 -15.76 -13.59
N GLU A 325 19.67 -14.69 -14.02
CA GLU A 325 20.44 -14.68 -15.25
C GLU A 325 21.57 -15.72 -15.22
N TYR A 326 22.34 -15.79 -14.12
CA TYR A 326 23.39 -16.80 -13.95
C TYR A 326 22.81 -18.22 -13.92
N ARG A 327 21.73 -18.43 -13.18
CA ARG A 327 21.04 -19.72 -13.11
C ARG A 327 20.53 -20.18 -14.47
N ILE A 328 19.93 -19.29 -15.25
CA ILE A 328 19.40 -19.63 -16.58
C ILE A 328 20.54 -19.85 -17.58
N ARG A 329 21.61 -19.07 -17.52
CA ARG A 329 22.79 -19.30 -18.37
C ARG A 329 23.37 -20.72 -18.18
N GLU A 330 23.59 -21.14 -16.93
CA GLU A 330 24.06 -22.50 -16.62
C GLU A 330 23.00 -23.55 -17.01
N ALA A 331 21.73 -23.29 -16.79
CA ALA A 331 20.66 -24.20 -17.22
C ALA A 331 20.67 -24.43 -18.76
N CYS A 332 20.89 -23.40 -19.55
CA CYS A 332 21.02 -23.52 -21.00
C CYS A 332 22.19 -24.43 -21.40
N GLU A 333 23.34 -24.31 -20.73
CA GLU A 333 24.50 -25.18 -20.97
C GLU A 333 24.19 -26.63 -20.60
N LEU A 334 23.59 -26.87 -19.44
CA LEU A 334 23.25 -28.23 -19.00
C LEU A 334 22.19 -28.88 -19.90
N LEU A 335 21.16 -28.11 -20.33
CA LEU A 335 20.11 -28.58 -21.23
C LEU A 335 20.67 -29.02 -22.58
N SER A 336 21.72 -28.33 -23.07
CA SER A 336 22.35 -28.65 -24.35
C SER A 336 23.36 -29.84 -24.27
N LYS A 337 24.01 -30.00 -23.09
CA LYS A 337 25.05 -31.04 -22.91
C LYS A 337 24.48 -32.38 -22.40
N ASN A 338 23.45 -32.33 -21.51
CA ASN A 338 22.95 -33.49 -20.76
C ASN A 338 21.56 -33.89 -21.25
N LYS A 339 21.49 -34.79 -22.25
CA LYS A 339 20.18 -35.24 -22.81
C LYS A 339 19.35 -36.08 -21.84
N ASP A 340 20.02 -36.84 -20.97
CA ASP A 340 19.38 -37.82 -20.07
C ASP A 340 18.89 -37.22 -18.74
N THR A 341 19.39 -36.02 -18.35
CA THR A 341 18.99 -35.36 -17.09
C THR A 341 17.65 -34.68 -17.26
N SER A 342 16.74 -34.88 -16.30
CA SER A 342 15.41 -34.26 -16.38
C SER A 342 15.49 -32.70 -16.29
N VAL A 343 14.56 -32.01 -16.94
CA VAL A 343 14.49 -30.53 -16.87
C VAL A 343 14.29 -30.06 -15.41
N LEU A 344 13.65 -30.88 -14.59
CA LEU A 344 13.41 -30.58 -13.18
C LEU A 344 14.70 -30.70 -12.35
N ASP A 345 15.49 -31.73 -12.61
CA ASP A 345 16.78 -31.94 -11.91
C ASP A 345 17.73 -30.79 -12.24
N ILE A 346 17.81 -30.39 -13.52
CA ILE A 346 18.57 -29.20 -13.92
C ILE A 346 18.09 -27.94 -13.20
N ALA A 347 16.78 -27.76 -13.06
CA ALA A 347 16.25 -26.60 -12.34
C ALA A 347 16.72 -26.53 -10.89
N TYR A 348 16.74 -27.67 -10.20
CA TYR A 348 17.28 -27.75 -8.83
C TYR A 348 18.80 -27.61 -8.78
N GLU A 349 19.53 -28.22 -9.71
CA GLU A 349 20.99 -28.14 -9.79
C GLU A 349 21.50 -26.71 -9.96
N VAL A 350 20.74 -25.86 -10.67
CA VAL A 350 21.09 -24.43 -10.84
C VAL A 350 20.52 -23.52 -9.76
N GLY A 351 19.89 -24.07 -8.70
CA GLY A 351 19.46 -23.35 -7.51
C GLY A 351 18.00 -22.84 -7.51
N PHE A 352 17.12 -23.34 -8.37
CA PHE A 352 15.69 -23.00 -8.25
C PHE A 352 14.97 -23.92 -7.27
N ARG A 353 14.15 -23.36 -6.38
CA ARG A 353 13.33 -24.09 -5.40
C ARG A 353 12.09 -24.76 -5.99
N SER A 354 11.66 -24.40 -7.19
CA SER A 354 10.46 -24.95 -7.80
C SER A 354 10.47 -24.90 -9.32
N LYS A 355 9.81 -25.89 -9.94
CA LYS A 355 9.58 -25.96 -11.37
C LYS A 355 8.94 -24.67 -11.93
N THR A 356 7.95 -24.13 -11.23
CA THR A 356 7.21 -22.95 -11.68
C THR A 356 8.09 -21.70 -11.75
N SER A 357 8.95 -21.46 -10.74
CA SER A 357 9.88 -20.33 -10.74
C SER A 357 10.92 -20.45 -11.84
N PHE A 358 11.46 -21.65 -12.04
CA PHE A 358 12.39 -21.95 -13.12
C PHE A 358 11.78 -21.67 -14.50
N HIS A 359 10.65 -22.31 -14.82
CA HIS A 359 10.00 -22.14 -16.12
C HIS A 359 9.69 -20.67 -16.43
N ARG A 360 9.20 -19.92 -15.45
CA ARG A 360 8.89 -18.48 -15.62
C ARG A 360 10.16 -17.66 -15.88
N ALA A 361 11.24 -17.92 -15.13
CA ALA A 361 12.52 -17.24 -15.32
C ALA A 361 13.14 -17.61 -16.67
N PHE A 362 13.15 -18.89 -17.03
CA PHE A 362 13.69 -19.39 -18.28
C PHE A 362 12.96 -18.78 -19.49
N GLN A 363 11.65 -18.83 -19.50
CA GLN A 363 10.87 -18.25 -20.60
C GLN A 363 11.03 -16.73 -20.72
N LYS A 364 11.22 -16.05 -19.58
CA LYS A 364 11.49 -14.60 -19.58
C LYS A 364 12.84 -14.25 -20.18
N GLU A 365 13.89 -15.03 -19.88
CA GLU A 365 15.28 -14.74 -20.31
C GLU A 365 15.57 -15.28 -21.72
N VAL A 366 15.04 -16.46 -22.07
CA VAL A 366 15.35 -17.17 -23.32
C VAL A 366 14.24 -17.03 -24.38
N GLY A 367 13.03 -16.70 -23.96
CA GLY A 367 11.88 -16.51 -24.87
C GLY A 367 11.11 -17.78 -25.21
N VAL A 368 11.67 -18.98 -24.93
CA VAL A 368 11.02 -20.29 -25.19
C VAL A 368 11.05 -21.16 -23.93
N PRO A 369 10.17 -22.15 -23.80
CA PRO A 369 10.20 -23.12 -22.70
C PRO A 369 11.49 -23.96 -22.67
N PRO A 370 11.94 -24.44 -21.49
CA PRO A 370 13.16 -25.26 -21.37
C PRO A 370 13.16 -26.54 -22.22
N SER A 371 12.02 -27.23 -22.35
CA SER A 371 11.86 -28.41 -23.18
C SER A 371 12.08 -28.12 -24.67
N GLU A 372 11.48 -27.04 -25.15
CA GLU A 372 11.64 -26.59 -26.55
C GLU A 372 13.06 -26.13 -26.83
N TYR A 373 13.69 -25.44 -25.87
CA TYR A 373 15.11 -25.05 -25.98
C TYR A 373 16.00 -26.26 -26.10
N ARG A 374 15.79 -27.33 -25.31
CA ARG A 374 16.51 -28.58 -25.38
C ARG A 374 16.39 -29.22 -26.76
N GLU A 375 15.16 -29.37 -27.29
CA GLU A 375 14.92 -29.97 -28.60
C GLU A 375 15.63 -29.25 -29.74
N LYS A 376 15.75 -27.92 -29.65
CA LYS A 376 16.44 -27.12 -30.68
C LYS A 376 17.96 -27.12 -30.60
N ASN A 377 18.53 -27.42 -29.41
CA ASN A 377 19.98 -27.29 -29.15
C ASN A 377 20.65 -28.61 -28.71
N SER A 378 19.96 -29.73 -28.85
CA SER A 378 20.46 -31.07 -28.49
C SER A 378 21.02 -31.86 -29.68
#